data_87857297ae1217f89911d31e99875344
#
_entry.id   87857297ae1217f89911d31e99875344
#
_cell.length_a   1.000
_cell.length_b   1.000
_cell.length_c   1.000
_cell.angle_alpha   90.00
_cell.angle_beta   90.00
_cell.angle_gamma   90.00
#
_symmetry.space_group_name_H-M   'P 1'
#
loop_
_entity.id
_entity.type
_entity.pdbx_description
1 polymer ?
#
loop_
_entity_poly.entity_id
_entity_poly.type
_entity_poly.pdbx_seq_one_letter_code
_entity_poly.pdbx_strand_id
1 'polypeptide(L)'
;MAVIQRDICVVCGRNGLAELLRIPSYPVFQGCVTTPRADGETTPMIWRLCESCGSAQITPLPPLGAIYQAGHATGLGAAWARHHAAFAQFLVANAHGGIADVGGGSGTLAMAYRQAGGNAPFTILEPNALRAHGLPTDIVVMDGFLEEAALAATGAATAVMCHMFEHATDLRAALAAIHAALPADGRICIAWPELEQWTAKGVAGALNFEHGIYLTVPRLLALLSEFGWQETARQRWDENDTLFLALERGTALAPAVRSDGAHAVPAYFARLREQAAAAQRAADSHVGEVFLMPASVYSQALLAMGLREKRLSGVLDNAPAKQGRRLYGTGLTVFPAAALCAARDPLVILNAGAHNAEIAASLKVLRADVRIMGNV
;
A
#
# COMPACT_ATOMS: atom_id res chain seq x y z
N MET A 1 -2.20 0.36 -23.81
CA MET A 1 -3.09 0.88 -22.75
C MET A 1 -2.94 2.40 -22.67
N ALA A 2 -4.06 3.13 -22.48
CA ALA A 2 -3.98 4.57 -22.20
C ALA A 2 -3.29 4.77 -20.84
N VAL A 3 -2.25 5.57 -20.78
CA VAL A 3 -1.49 5.84 -19.55
C VAL A 3 -1.90 7.20 -18.95
N ILE A 4 -1.72 7.36 -17.65
CA ILE A 4 -1.96 8.62 -16.95
C ILE A 4 -0.65 9.39 -16.95
N GLN A 5 -0.61 10.51 -17.70
CA GLN A 5 0.54 11.41 -17.71
C GLN A 5 0.47 12.35 -16.51
N ARG A 6 1.62 12.58 -15.89
CA ARG A 6 1.81 13.54 -14.81
C ARG A 6 2.94 14.48 -15.22
N ASP A 7 2.59 15.56 -15.91
CA ASP A 7 3.56 16.51 -16.48
C ASP A 7 4.05 17.53 -15.45
N ILE A 8 3.29 17.69 -14.36
CA ILE A 8 3.62 18.53 -13.22
C ILE A 8 3.75 17.69 -11.94
N CYS A 9 4.41 18.23 -10.94
CA CYS A 9 4.51 17.60 -9.63
C CYS A 9 3.16 17.57 -8.90
N VAL A 10 2.63 16.38 -8.62
CA VAL A 10 1.36 16.20 -7.91
C VAL A 10 1.42 16.57 -6.44
N VAL A 11 2.62 16.90 -5.92
CA VAL A 11 2.83 17.33 -4.53
C VAL A 11 2.90 18.86 -4.42
N CYS A 12 3.63 19.55 -5.30
CA CYS A 12 3.78 21.01 -5.21
C CYS A 12 3.18 21.80 -6.38
N GLY A 13 2.63 21.12 -7.38
CA GLY A 13 2.01 21.75 -8.55
C GLY A 13 2.98 22.42 -9.54
N ARG A 14 4.30 22.31 -9.34
CA ARG A 14 5.31 22.96 -10.18
C ARG A 14 5.80 22.05 -11.30
N ASN A 15 6.25 22.66 -12.38
CA ASN A 15 7.00 22.01 -13.45
C ASN A 15 8.42 21.61 -12.96
N GLY A 16 9.18 20.89 -13.80
CA GLY A 16 10.57 20.51 -13.49
C GLY A 16 10.66 19.10 -12.90
N LEU A 17 10.14 18.12 -13.65
CA LEU A 17 10.26 16.70 -13.36
C LEU A 17 11.42 16.12 -14.17
N ALA A 18 12.51 15.75 -13.50
CA ALA A 18 13.65 15.06 -14.12
C ALA A 18 13.58 13.55 -13.91
N GLU A 19 13.97 12.74 -14.89
CA GLU A 19 14.05 11.29 -14.71
C GLU A 19 15.10 10.97 -13.63
N LEU A 20 14.67 10.23 -12.60
CA LEU A 20 15.51 9.85 -11.47
C LEU A 20 15.96 8.39 -11.56
N LEU A 21 15.04 7.51 -11.92
CA LEU A 21 15.27 6.07 -11.94
C LEU A 21 14.30 5.40 -12.90
N ARG A 22 14.79 4.39 -13.62
CA ARG A 22 13.99 3.53 -14.49
C ARG A 22 14.18 2.07 -14.12
N ILE A 23 13.06 1.36 -13.92
CA ILE A 23 13.01 -0.09 -13.79
C ILE A 23 12.40 -0.61 -15.09
N PRO A 24 13.11 -1.41 -15.90
CA PRO A 24 12.66 -1.75 -17.24
C PRO A 24 11.36 -2.54 -17.30
N SER A 25 11.09 -3.36 -16.27
CA SER A 25 9.91 -4.24 -16.23
C SER A 25 9.46 -4.40 -14.79
N TYR A 26 8.25 -3.92 -14.47
CA TYR A 26 7.63 -4.06 -13.16
C TYR A 26 6.16 -4.49 -13.33
N PRO A 27 5.63 -5.40 -12.49
CA PRO A 27 4.24 -5.83 -12.60
C PRO A 27 3.26 -4.67 -12.39
N VAL A 28 2.28 -4.56 -13.29
CA VAL A 28 1.27 -3.49 -13.21
C VAL A 28 0.31 -3.72 -12.03
N PHE A 29 -0.11 -4.97 -11.84
CA PHE A 29 -1.02 -5.38 -10.76
C PHE A 29 -0.28 -6.15 -9.68
N GLN A 30 -0.60 -5.86 -8.42
CA GLN A 30 0.01 -6.50 -7.26
C GLN A 30 -0.91 -7.61 -6.70
N GLY A 31 -0.80 -8.83 -7.23
CA GLY A 31 -1.68 -9.91 -6.77
C GLY A 31 -1.61 -11.18 -7.61
N CYS A 32 -2.67 -11.97 -7.54
CA CYS A 32 -2.79 -13.27 -8.18
C CYS A 32 -3.99 -13.32 -9.13
N VAL A 33 -3.82 -13.99 -10.28
CA VAL A 33 -4.83 -14.10 -11.32
C VAL A 33 -5.06 -15.54 -11.75
N THR A 34 -6.22 -15.81 -12.35
CA THR A 34 -6.55 -17.12 -12.93
C THR A 34 -6.18 -17.22 -14.42
N THR A 35 -5.96 -16.08 -15.08
CA THR A 35 -5.65 -16.01 -16.50
C THR A 35 -4.22 -16.49 -16.79
N PRO A 36 -3.96 -17.08 -17.95
CA PRO A 36 -2.60 -17.32 -18.45
C PRO A 36 -1.79 -16.02 -18.50
N ARG A 37 -0.46 -16.12 -18.45
CA ARG A 37 0.42 -14.96 -18.62
C ARG A 37 0.20 -14.33 -19.99
N ALA A 38 0.06 -13.01 -20.02
CA ALA A 38 -0.15 -12.23 -21.22
C ALA A 38 0.89 -11.12 -21.35
N ASP A 39 1.10 -10.65 -22.59
CA ASP A 39 1.92 -9.48 -22.86
C ASP A 39 1.30 -8.24 -22.19
N GLY A 40 2.15 -7.37 -21.67
CA GLY A 40 1.72 -6.12 -21.02
C GLY A 40 1.37 -6.25 -19.53
N GLU A 41 1.55 -7.43 -18.91
CA GLU A 41 1.45 -7.56 -17.44
C GLU A 41 2.55 -6.81 -16.70
N THR A 42 3.66 -6.55 -17.37
CA THR A 42 4.74 -5.71 -16.86
C THR A 42 4.97 -4.51 -17.77
N THR A 43 5.42 -3.40 -17.20
CA THR A 43 5.73 -2.18 -17.94
C THR A 43 6.93 -1.46 -17.30
N PRO A 44 7.65 -0.61 -18.03
CA PRO A 44 8.66 0.24 -17.41
C PRO A 44 8.07 1.12 -16.31
N MET A 45 8.70 1.11 -15.13
CA MET A 45 8.39 2.02 -14.03
C MET A 45 9.42 3.14 -14.03
N ILE A 46 8.97 4.38 -14.25
CA ILE A 46 9.84 5.55 -14.37
C ILE A 46 9.54 6.51 -13.23
N TRP A 47 10.48 6.63 -12.33
CA TRP A 47 10.45 7.63 -11.24
C TRP A 47 11.04 8.94 -11.72
N ARG A 48 10.33 10.03 -11.48
CA ARG A 48 10.79 11.39 -11.75
C ARG A 48 10.85 12.21 -10.47
N LEU A 49 11.94 12.95 -10.31
CA LEU A 49 12.18 13.86 -9.18
C LEU A 49 11.64 15.24 -9.51
N CYS A 50 10.90 15.83 -8.57
CA CYS A 50 10.57 17.24 -8.61
C CYS A 50 11.75 18.07 -8.05
N GLU A 51 12.39 18.85 -8.90
CA GLU A 51 13.51 19.72 -8.50
C GLU A 51 13.10 20.80 -7.50
N SER A 52 11.83 21.18 -7.48
CA SER A 52 11.32 22.22 -6.56
C SER A 52 11.12 21.73 -5.14
N CYS A 53 10.43 20.60 -4.94
CA CYS A 53 10.07 20.11 -3.58
C CYS A 53 10.79 18.83 -3.16
N GLY A 54 11.59 18.22 -4.04
CA GLY A 54 12.34 16.99 -3.73
C GLY A 54 11.50 15.72 -3.62
N SER A 55 10.17 15.79 -3.82
CA SER A 55 9.33 14.61 -3.92
C SER A 55 9.56 13.90 -5.24
N ALA A 56 9.34 12.58 -5.27
CA ALA A 56 9.42 11.81 -6.50
C ALA A 56 8.08 11.19 -6.84
N GLN A 57 7.81 11.00 -8.14
CA GLN A 57 6.57 10.40 -8.62
C GLN A 57 6.80 9.52 -9.84
N ILE A 58 5.96 8.51 -10.01
CA ILE A 58 5.94 7.70 -11.24
C ILE A 58 5.17 8.46 -12.31
N THR A 59 5.76 8.60 -13.50
CA THR A 59 5.05 9.09 -14.68
C THR A 59 5.73 8.59 -15.95
N PRO A 60 4.98 7.96 -16.90
CA PRO A 60 3.53 7.74 -16.85
C PRO A 60 3.11 6.64 -15.87
N LEU A 61 1.86 6.70 -15.37
CA LEU A 61 1.23 5.60 -14.66
C LEU A 61 0.40 4.72 -15.59
N PRO A 62 0.33 3.40 -15.36
CA PRO A 62 -0.70 2.56 -15.95
C PRO A 62 -2.11 3.06 -15.58
N PRO A 63 -3.15 2.72 -16.36
CA PRO A 63 -4.52 3.10 -16.01
C PRO A 63 -4.96 2.42 -14.71
N LEU A 64 -5.78 3.11 -13.91
CA LEU A 64 -6.23 2.61 -12.59
C LEU A 64 -6.89 1.23 -12.68
N GLY A 65 -7.70 0.98 -13.71
CA GLY A 65 -8.33 -0.33 -13.91
C GLY A 65 -7.33 -1.47 -14.17
N ALA A 66 -6.09 -1.17 -14.59
CA ALA A 66 -5.03 -2.17 -14.70
C ALA A 66 -4.28 -2.36 -13.37
N ILE A 67 -4.14 -1.30 -12.56
CA ILE A 67 -3.50 -1.35 -11.24
C ILE A 67 -4.43 -2.06 -10.25
N TYR A 68 -5.73 -1.75 -10.25
CA TYR A 68 -6.72 -2.24 -9.31
C TYR A 68 -7.68 -3.28 -9.92
N GLN A 69 -7.15 -4.28 -10.65
CA GLN A 69 -7.97 -5.33 -11.30
C GLN A 69 -8.77 -6.18 -10.30
N ALA A 70 -8.26 -6.35 -9.09
CA ALA A 70 -8.91 -7.08 -8.01
C ALA A 70 -8.49 -6.48 -6.66
N GLY A 71 -9.28 -6.70 -5.63
CA GLY A 71 -8.92 -6.23 -4.31
C GLY A 71 -7.78 -6.98 -3.65
N HIS A 72 -6.92 -6.24 -2.99
CA HIS A 72 -5.78 -6.78 -2.25
C HIS A 72 -6.12 -7.12 -0.80
N ALA A 73 -7.20 -6.56 -0.27
CA ALA A 73 -7.54 -6.56 1.16
C ALA A 73 -8.08 -7.89 1.71
N THR A 74 -8.02 -8.98 0.94
CA THR A 74 -8.41 -10.30 1.45
C THR A 74 -7.24 -10.93 2.19
N GLY A 75 -7.39 -11.14 3.50
CA GLY A 75 -6.42 -11.87 4.33
C GLY A 75 -5.44 -10.95 5.08
N LEU A 76 -5.92 -9.81 5.56
CA LEU A 76 -5.17 -8.99 6.50
C LEU A 76 -4.90 -9.78 7.78
N GLY A 77 -3.62 -9.97 8.12
CA GLY A 77 -3.19 -10.70 9.32
C GLY A 77 -3.47 -9.94 10.62
N ALA A 78 -3.12 -10.56 11.75
CA ALA A 78 -3.34 -10.01 13.10
C ALA A 78 -2.73 -8.61 13.30
N ALA A 79 -1.61 -8.29 12.65
CA ALA A 79 -0.98 -6.97 12.70
C ALA A 79 -1.90 -5.87 12.17
N TRP A 80 -2.57 -6.11 11.04
CA TRP A 80 -3.53 -5.16 10.49
C TRP A 80 -4.80 -5.03 11.34
N ALA A 81 -5.26 -6.10 11.97
CA ALA A 81 -6.38 -6.03 12.91
C ALA A 81 -6.04 -5.12 14.10
N ARG A 82 -4.82 -5.24 14.66
CA ARG A 82 -4.33 -4.35 15.73
C ARG A 82 -4.19 -2.90 15.25
N HIS A 83 -3.68 -2.69 14.03
CA HIS A 83 -3.58 -1.36 13.42
C HIS A 83 -4.98 -0.70 13.30
N HIS A 84 -5.96 -1.41 12.73
CA HIS A 84 -7.33 -0.88 12.61
C HIS A 84 -7.96 -0.59 13.98
N ALA A 85 -7.72 -1.45 15.00
CA ALA A 85 -8.20 -1.20 16.35
C ALA A 85 -7.58 0.06 16.96
N ALA A 86 -6.27 0.27 16.77
CA ALA A 86 -5.59 1.47 17.26
C ALA A 86 -6.05 2.74 16.53
N PHE A 87 -6.17 2.67 15.19
CA PHE A 87 -6.67 3.80 14.41
C PHE A 87 -8.14 4.12 14.72
N ALA A 88 -8.96 3.10 14.97
CA ALA A 88 -10.34 3.28 15.40
C ALA A 88 -10.45 4.02 16.74
N GLN A 89 -9.58 3.72 17.73
CA GLN A 89 -9.49 4.47 18.98
C GLN A 89 -9.07 5.92 18.73
N PHE A 90 -8.10 6.14 17.84
CA PHE A 90 -7.70 7.49 17.45
C PHE A 90 -8.87 8.26 16.79
N LEU A 91 -9.68 7.60 15.95
CA LEU A 91 -10.89 8.21 15.35
C LEU A 91 -11.95 8.55 16.40
N VAL A 92 -12.20 7.69 17.39
CA VAL A 92 -13.15 7.97 18.47
C VAL A 92 -12.77 9.25 19.22
N ALA A 93 -11.47 9.51 19.39
CA ALA A 93 -10.98 10.69 20.08
C ALA A 93 -10.94 11.96 19.22
N ASN A 94 -10.80 11.84 17.89
CA ASN A 94 -10.46 12.97 17.02
C ASN A 94 -11.45 13.25 15.90
N ALA A 95 -12.31 12.30 15.53
CA ALA A 95 -13.32 12.54 14.48
C ALA A 95 -14.45 13.43 15.01
N HIS A 96 -15.09 14.18 14.11
CA HIS A 96 -16.22 15.06 14.39
C HIS A 96 -17.39 14.73 13.44
N GLY A 97 -18.62 14.68 13.97
CA GLY A 97 -19.81 14.44 13.17
C GLY A 97 -19.81 13.09 12.45
N GLY A 98 -20.47 13.02 11.30
CA GLY A 98 -20.47 11.81 10.45
C GLY A 98 -19.09 11.56 9.82
N ILE A 99 -18.77 10.29 9.61
CA ILE A 99 -17.48 9.81 9.07
C ILE A 99 -17.68 9.28 7.64
N ALA A 100 -16.83 9.69 6.71
CA ALA A 100 -16.66 9.07 5.41
C ALA A 100 -15.28 8.38 5.33
N ASP A 101 -15.27 7.05 5.31
CA ASP A 101 -14.07 6.23 5.14
C ASP A 101 -13.80 6.02 3.64
N VAL A 102 -12.87 6.79 3.11
CA VAL A 102 -12.53 6.79 1.68
C VAL A 102 -11.57 5.63 1.39
N GLY A 103 -11.99 4.73 0.49
CA GLY A 103 -11.24 3.51 0.22
C GLY A 103 -11.37 2.47 1.35
N GLY A 104 -12.48 2.47 2.10
CA GLY A 104 -12.66 1.64 3.29
C GLY A 104 -12.76 0.13 3.04
N GLY A 105 -12.64 -0.30 1.79
CA GLY A 105 -12.54 -1.71 1.39
C GLY A 105 -13.68 -2.57 1.90
N SER A 106 -13.36 -3.59 2.70
CA SER A 106 -14.35 -4.51 3.29
C SER A 106 -15.02 -3.98 4.57
N GLY A 107 -14.74 -2.75 4.99
CA GLY A 107 -15.30 -2.15 6.20
C GLY A 107 -14.66 -2.59 7.51
N THR A 108 -13.45 -3.13 7.46
CA THR A 108 -12.71 -3.57 8.67
C THR A 108 -12.51 -2.44 9.66
N LEU A 109 -12.18 -1.23 9.19
CA LEU A 109 -12.05 -0.05 10.05
C LEU A 109 -13.39 0.37 10.65
N ALA A 110 -14.47 0.35 9.87
CA ALA A 110 -15.82 0.66 10.37
C ALA A 110 -16.23 -0.28 11.51
N MET A 111 -15.96 -1.59 11.37
CA MET A 111 -16.19 -2.57 12.44
C MET A 111 -15.32 -2.29 13.68
N ALA A 112 -14.04 -2.00 13.48
CA ALA A 112 -13.13 -1.65 14.58
C ALA A 112 -13.58 -0.36 15.30
N TYR A 113 -14.09 0.64 14.56
CA TYR A 113 -14.64 1.86 15.10
C TYR A 113 -15.85 1.61 16.00
N ARG A 114 -16.78 0.73 15.60
CA ARG A 114 -17.90 0.31 16.45
C ARG A 114 -17.44 -0.43 17.70
N GLN A 115 -16.45 -1.32 17.56
CA GLN A 115 -15.87 -2.05 18.70
C GLN A 115 -15.12 -1.11 19.69
N ALA A 116 -14.53 -0.03 19.19
CA ALA A 116 -13.92 1.01 20.01
C ALA A 116 -14.94 1.94 20.71
N GLY A 117 -16.24 1.73 20.52
CA GLY A 117 -17.30 2.54 21.12
C GLY A 117 -17.73 3.74 20.27
N GLY A 118 -17.24 3.85 19.03
CA GLY A 118 -17.64 4.90 18.11
C GLY A 118 -19.09 4.70 17.63
N ASN A 119 -19.89 5.75 17.68
CA ASN A 119 -21.32 5.72 17.34
C ASN A 119 -21.74 6.76 16.30
N ALA A 120 -20.81 7.53 15.74
CA ALA A 120 -21.11 8.49 14.68
C ALA A 120 -21.65 7.79 13.41
N PRO A 121 -22.51 8.42 12.60
CA PRO A 121 -22.85 7.93 11.28
C PRO A 121 -21.58 7.59 10.48
N PHE A 122 -21.55 6.43 9.86
CA PHE A 122 -20.34 5.93 9.18
C PHE A 122 -20.68 5.51 7.74
N THR A 123 -20.05 6.13 6.78
CA THR A 123 -20.19 5.83 5.36
C THR A 123 -18.84 5.37 4.81
N ILE A 124 -18.85 4.24 4.12
CA ILE A 124 -17.71 3.74 3.35
C ILE A 124 -17.88 4.19 1.91
N LEU A 125 -16.89 4.91 1.37
CA LEU A 125 -16.82 5.28 -0.06
C LEU A 125 -15.75 4.40 -0.72
N GLU A 126 -16.20 3.41 -1.51
CA GLU A 126 -15.32 2.36 -2.05
C GLU A 126 -15.74 1.99 -3.49
N PRO A 127 -14.84 2.07 -4.49
CA PRO A 127 -15.17 1.75 -5.90
C PRO A 127 -15.46 0.26 -6.16
N ASN A 128 -15.32 -0.59 -5.17
CA ASN A 128 -15.66 -2.01 -5.21
C ASN A 128 -16.57 -2.37 -4.02
N ALA A 129 -17.61 -1.57 -3.80
CA ALA A 129 -18.52 -1.65 -2.66
C ALA A 129 -19.10 -3.05 -2.37
N LEU A 130 -19.17 -3.94 -3.37
CA LEU A 130 -19.60 -5.34 -3.21
C LEU A 130 -18.72 -6.17 -2.25
N ARG A 131 -17.57 -5.65 -1.81
CA ARG A 131 -16.70 -6.34 -0.85
C ARG A 131 -17.12 -6.16 0.60
N ALA A 132 -17.91 -5.15 0.89
CA ALA A 132 -18.38 -4.84 2.24
C ALA A 132 -19.60 -5.70 2.60
N HIS A 133 -19.42 -7.01 2.75
CA HIS A 133 -20.47 -7.93 3.15
C HIS A 133 -20.49 -8.12 4.67
N GLY A 134 -21.70 -8.25 5.25
CA GLY A 134 -21.89 -8.57 6.66
C GLY A 134 -21.65 -7.41 7.62
N LEU A 135 -21.64 -6.19 7.13
CA LEU A 135 -21.59 -4.98 7.96
C LEU A 135 -22.91 -4.75 8.72
N PRO A 136 -22.85 -4.13 9.91
CA PRO A 136 -24.03 -3.61 10.59
C PRO A 136 -24.84 -2.68 9.67
N THR A 137 -26.17 -2.72 9.82
CA THR A 137 -27.10 -1.96 8.97
C THR A 137 -27.02 -0.44 9.11
N ASP A 138 -26.34 0.04 10.13
CA ASP A 138 -26.07 1.45 10.39
C ASP A 138 -24.79 1.97 9.70
N ILE A 139 -24.04 1.09 9.00
CA ILE A 139 -22.91 1.46 8.16
C ILE A 139 -23.38 1.52 6.71
N VAL A 140 -23.29 2.71 6.12
CA VAL A 140 -23.66 2.93 4.72
C VAL A 140 -22.45 2.62 3.82
N VAL A 141 -22.69 1.96 2.69
CA VAL A 141 -21.67 1.72 1.67
C VAL A 141 -22.07 2.40 0.38
N MET A 142 -21.21 3.26 -0.14
CA MET A 142 -21.41 3.99 -1.39
C MET A 142 -20.34 3.58 -2.39
N ASP A 143 -20.74 3.29 -3.62
CA ASP A 143 -19.82 3.06 -4.73
C ASP A 143 -19.27 4.38 -5.24
N GLY A 144 -17.94 4.48 -5.30
CA GLY A 144 -17.29 5.69 -5.83
C GLY A 144 -15.82 5.82 -5.44
N PHE A 145 -15.15 6.68 -6.18
CA PHE A 145 -13.79 7.14 -5.90
C PHE A 145 -13.82 8.42 -5.06
N LEU A 146 -12.64 8.84 -4.58
CA LEU A 146 -12.48 10.14 -3.94
C LEU A 146 -12.68 11.27 -4.97
N GLU A 147 -13.92 11.74 -5.07
CA GLU A 147 -14.34 12.88 -5.86
C GLU A 147 -15.19 13.80 -4.97
N GLU A 148 -15.19 15.10 -5.27
CA GLU A 148 -15.93 16.10 -4.50
C GLU A 148 -17.40 15.73 -4.32
N ALA A 149 -18.10 15.42 -5.43
CA ALA A 149 -19.52 15.13 -5.42
C ALA A 149 -19.84 13.85 -4.62
N ALA A 150 -19.02 12.80 -4.76
CA ALA A 150 -19.20 11.53 -4.04
C ALA A 150 -18.96 11.73 -2.54
N LEU A 151 -17.92 12.47 -2.15
CA LEU A 151 -17.63 12.74 -0.75
C LEU A 151 -18.70 13.65 -0.12
N ALA A 152 -19.14 14.70 -0.82
CA ALA A 152 -20.20 15.58 -0.37
C ALA A 152 -21.53 14.84 -0.16
N ALA A 153 -21.86 13.88 -1.04
CA ALA A 153 -23.07 13.05 -0.94
C ALA A 153 -23.10 12.18 0.32
N THR A 154 -21.96 11.93 0.97
CA THR A 154 -21.92 11.18 2.26
C THR A 154 -22.50 11.99 3.42
N GLY A 155 -22.56 13.32 3.31
CA GLY A 155 -22.93 14.23 4.40
C GLY A 155 -21.99 14.20 5.60
N ALA A 156 -20.80 13.65 5.46
CA ALA A 156 -19.82 13.50 6.53
C ALA A 156 -19.17 14.84 6.90
N ALA A 157 -18.83 14.99 8.18
CA ALA A 157 -17.99 16.09 8.65
C ALA A 157 -16.53 15.67 8.82
N THR A 158 -16.24 14.37 8.85
CA THR A 158 -14.87 13.84 8.88
C THR A 158 -14.60 12.93 7.70
N ALA A 159 -13.58 13.25 6.89
CA ALA A 159 -13.03 12.33 5.90
C ALA A 159 -11.91 11.50 6.54
N VAL A 160 -11.98 10.18 6.38
CA VAL A 160 -10.99 9.22 6.88
C VAL A 160 -10.29 8.55 5.71
N MET A 161 -8.97 8.45 5.77
CA MET A 161 -8.14 7.79 4.78
C MET A 161 -7.15 6.86 5.49
N CYS A 162 -7.47 5.57 5.52
CA CYS A 162 -6.64 4.56 6.15
C CYS A 162 -5.79 3.86 5.10
N HIS A 163 -4.51 4.23 4.97
CA HIS A 163 -3.63 3.73 3.91
C HIS A 163 -4.28 3.81 2.50
N MET A 164 -4.86 4.97 2.20
CA MET A 164 -5.48 5.26 0.91
C MET A 164 -4.89 6.50 0.25
N PHE A 165 -4.48 7.50 1.04
CA PHE A 165 -4.07 8.80 0.48
C PHE A 165 -2.78 8.70 -0.35
N GLU A 166 -1.86 7.78 -0.01
CA GLU A 166 -0.67 7.43 -0.78
C GLU A 166 -0.98 6.80 -2.15
N HIS A 167 -2.20 6.29 -2.33
CA HIS A 167 -2.69 5.74 -3.60
C HIS A 167 -3.28 6.80 -4.52
N ALA A 168 -3.48 8.02 -4.05
CA ALA A 168 -4.04 9.08 -4.88
C ALA A 168 -3.15 9.37 -6.09
N THR A 169 -3.74 9.40 -7.28
CA THR A 169 -3.00 9.72 -8.52
C THR A 169 -2.55 11.16 -8.57
N ASP A 170 -3.30 12.06 -7.93
CA ASP A 170 -3.02 13.47 -7.76
C ASP A 170 -3.44 13.93 -6.36
N LEU A 171 -2.45 14.13 -5.49
CA LEU A 171 -2.68 14.54 -4.09
C LEU A 171 -3.33 15.93 -3.98
N ARG A 172 -3.00 16.84 -4.91
CA ARG A 172 -3.56 18.19 -4.88
C ARG A 172 -5.03 18.19 -5.30
N ALA A 173 -5.38 17.42 -6.33
CA ALA A 173 -6.78 17.23 -6.74
C ALA A 173 -7.60 16.56 -5.63
N ALA A 174 -7.04 15.53 -4.98
CA ALA A 174 -7.68 14.86 -3.85
C ALA A 174 -7.94 15.82 -2.68
N LEU A 175 -6.96 16.65 -2.30
CA LEU A 175 -7.12 17.64 -1.24
C LEU A 175 -8.10 18.76 -1.61
N ALA A 176 -8.11 19.19 -2.86
CA ALA A 176 -9.10 20.17 -3.34
C ALA A 176 -10.53 19.60 -3.22
N ALA A 177 -10.74 18.36 -3.64
CA ALA A 177 -12.03 17.68 -3.52
C ALA A 177 -12.48 17.54 -2.06
N ILE A 178 -11.58 17.13 -1.16
CA ILE A 178 -11.86 17.04 0.28
C ILE A 178 -12.18 18.42 0.86
N HIS A 179 -11.39 19.43 0.49
CA HIS A 179 -11.60 20.78 0.98
C HIS A 179 -12.96 21.35 0.55
N ALA A 180 -13.39 21.10 -0.68
CA ALA A 180 -14.67 21.56 -1.21
C ALA A 180 -15.87 20.80 -0.61
N ALA A 181 -15.72 19.48 -0.39
CA ALA A 181 -16.81 18.62 0.05
C ALA A 181 -17.15 18.73 1.54
N LEU A 182 -16.14 18.96 2.41
CA LEU A 182 -16.35 18.98 3.86
C LEU A 182 -16.85 20.34 4.36
N PRO A 183 -17.68 20.39 5.43
CA PRO A 183 -18.14 21.63 6.03
C PRO A 183 -16.99 22.46 6.63
N ALA A 184 -17.30 23.70 7.05
CA ALA A 184 -16.30 24.64 7.59
C ALA A 184 -15.61 24.12 8.87
N ASP A 185 -16.29 23.33 9.68
CA ASP A 185 -15.77 22.66 10.87
C ASP A 185 -15.30 21.23 10.61
N GLY A 186 -15.21 20.87 9.31
CA GLY A 186 -14.82 19.52 8.87
C GLY A 186 -13.41 19.14 9.29
N ARG A 187 -13.17 17.83 9.39
CA ARG A 187 -11.90 17.22 9.80
C ARG A 187 -11.39 16.21 8.79
N ILE A 188 -10.10 15.99 8.81
CA ILE A 188 -9.44 14.89 8.11
C ILE A 188 -8.73 14.02 9.14
N CYS A 189 -8.90 12.70 9.06
CA CYS A 189 -8.10 11.73 9.80
C CYS A 189 -7.38 10.80 8.81
N ILE A 190 -6.06 10.73 8.91
CA ILE A 190 -5.22 9.97 7.98
C ILE A 190 -4.39 8.95 8.77
N ALA A 191 -4.36 7.69 8.32
CA ALA A 191 -3.31 6.75 8.66
C ALA A 191 -2.34 6.73 7.48
N TRP A 192 -1.18 7.35 7.65
CA TRP A 192 -0.16 7.55 6.62
C TRP A 192 1.05 6.66 6.85
N PRO A 193 1.51 5.88 5.86
CA PRO A 193 2.78 5.16 5.98
C PRO A 193 3.94 6.16 6.00
N GLU A 194 4.82 6.06 6.99
CA GLU A 194 6.05 6.84 7.01
C GLU A 194 7.00 6.32 5.91
N LEU A 195 6.81 6.80 4.67
CA LEU A 195 7.53 6.32 3.48
C LEU A 195 9.06 6.42 3.64
N GLU A 196 9.55 7.40 4.38
CA GLU A 196 10.97 7.51 4.72
C GLU A 196 11.45 6.29 5.54
N GLN A 197 10.63 5.78 6.46
CA GLN A 197 10.96 4.57 7.23
C GLN A 197 10.83 3.31 6.38
N TRP A 198 9.73 3.21 5.62
CA TRP A 198 9.51 2.05 4.76
C TRP A 198 10.61 1.89 3.70
N THR A 199 11.01 2.99 3.06
CA THR A 199 12.10 2.96 2.07
C THR A 199 13.45 2.68 2.71
N ALA A 200 13.75 3.26 3.88
CA ALA A 200 14.98 3.01 4.63
C ALA A 200 15.10 1.56 5.10
N LYS A 201 13.99 0.91 5.47
CA LYS A 201 13.94 -0.50 5.86
C LYS A 201 13.89 -1.46 4.67
N GLY A 202 13.68 -0.96 3.45
CA GLY A 202 13.52 -1.79 2.25
C GLY A 202 12.23 -2.62 2.25
N VAL A 203 11.14 -2.08 2.80
CA VAL A 203 9.83 -2.72 2.77
C VAL A 203 9.36 -2.81 1.32
N ALA A 204 9.25 -4.01 0.77
CA ALA A 204 9.06 -4.24 -0.67
C ALA A 204 7.78 -3.63 -1.26
N GLY A 205 6.80 -3.32 -0.44
CA GLY A 205 5.57 -2.62 -0.83
C GLY A 205 5.62 -1.10 -0.77
N ALA A 206 6.75 -0.50 -0.33
CA ALA A 206 6.82 0.95 -0.08
C ALA A 206 6.61 1.79 -1.34
N LEU A 207 7.20 1.37 -2.46
CA LEU A 207 7.14 2.09 -3.73
C LEU A 207 6.82 1.12 -4.87
N ASN A 208 5.69 1.34 -5.55
CA ASN A 208 5.21 0.55 -6.68
C ASN A 208 4.19 1.39 -7.48
N PHE A 209 3.44 0.81 -8.42
CA PHE A 209 2.46 1.57 -9.20
C PHE A 209 1.26 2.05 -8.37
N GLU A 210 0.94 1.39 -7.24
CA GLU A 210 -0.10 1.83 -6.31
C GLU A 210 0.41 2.95 -5.40
N HIS A 211 1.66 2.84 -4.92
CA HIS A 211 2.38 3.85 -4.15
C HIS A 211 3.32 4.64 -5.06
N GLY A 212 2.73 5.32 -6.03
CA GLY A 212 3.46 6.01 -7.11
C GLY A 212 3.97 7.40 -6.77
N ILE A 213 4.02 7.77 -5.48
CA ILE A 213 4.49 9.07 -4.99
C ILE A 213 5.35 8.84 -3.75
N TYR A 214 6.54 9.43 -3.72
CA TYR A 214 7.38 9.53 -2.53
C TYR A 214 7.43 10.96 -2.03
N LEU A 215 7.05 11.15 -0.77
CA LEU A 215 7.25 12.39 -0.02
C LEU A 215 7.45 12.07 1.46
N THR A 216 8.14 12.97 2.18
CA THR A 216 8.35 12.86 3.62
C THR A 216 7.16 13.39 4.40
N VAL A 217 6.99 12.98 5.66
CA VAL A 217 5.92 13.48 6.55
C VAL A 217 5.95 15.01 6.66
N PRO A 218 7.10 15.71 6.83
CA PRO A 218 7.10 17.17 6.84
C PRO A 218 6.59 17.79 5.53
N ARG A 219 6.89 17.16 4.38
CA ARG A 219 6.36 17.65 3.09
C ARG A 219 4.86 17.38 2.93
N LEU A 220 4.36 16.25 3.46
CA LEU A 220 2.92 15.97 3.52
C LEU A 220 2.20 17.04 4.34
N LEU A 221 2.70 17.37 5.53
CA LEU A 221 2.09 18.40 6.39
C LEU A 221 2.12 19.79 5.72
N ALA A 222 3.20 20.12 5.02
CA ALA A 222 3.26 21.35 4.25
C ALA A 222 2.22 21.38 3.11
N LEU A 223 2.03 20.24 2.41
CA LEU A 223 0.99 20.12 1.38
C LEU A 223 -0.42 20.27 1.97
N LEU A 224 -0.71 19.59 3.08
CA LEU A 224 -2.00 19.70 3.79
C LEU A 224 -2.28 21.16 4.20
N SER A 225 -1.27 21.83 4.72
CA SER A 225 -1.34 23.25 5.11
C SER A 225 -1.61 24.20 3.92
N GLU A 226 -1.05 23.91 2.73
CA GLU A 226 -1.34 24.68 1.49
C GLU A 226 -2.84 24.63 1.14
N PHE A 227 -3.57 23.58 1.57
CA PHE A 227 -5.02 23.43 1.39
C PHE A 227 -5.83 23.83 2.63
N GLY A 228 -5.22 24.54 3.59
CA GLY A 228 -5.91 25.05 4.77
C GLY A 228 -6.22 23.97 5.82
N TRP A 229 -5.43 22.89 5.87
CA TRP A 229 -5.53 21.86 6.90
C TRP A 229 -4.38 21.97 7.90
N GLN A 230 -4.72 22.03 9.18
CA GLN A 230 -3.76 22.16 10.28
C GLN A 230 -3.86 20.94 11.19
N GLU A 231 -2.73 20.37 11.50
CA GLU A 231 -2.63 19.24 12.43
C GLU A 231 -3.08 19.65 13.86
N THR A 232 -3.96 18.83 14.45
CA THR A 232 -4.45 18.99 15.81
C THR A 232 -4.05 17.82 16.71
N ALA A 233 -3.83 16.63 16.14
CA ALA A 233 -3.35 15.47 16.88
C ALA A 233 -2.53 14.56 15.98
N ARG A 234 -1.55 13.89 16.59
CA ARG A 234 -0.81 12.79 15.97
C ARG A 234 -0.55 11.65 16.94
N GLN A 235 -0.48 10.44 16.39
CA GLN A 235 -0.05 9.26 17.11
C GLN A 235 0.77 8.38 16.15
N ARG A 236 1.93 7.91 16.60
CA ARG A 236 2.72 6.96 15.84
C ARG A 236 2.32 5.53 16.19
N TRP A 237 2.21 4.68 15.18
CA TRP A 237 2.02 3.25 15.29
C TRP A 237 3.28 2.53 14.81
N ASP A 238 4.11 2.10 15.76
CA ASP A 238 5.47 1.63 15.48
C ASP A 238 5.54 0.25 14.81
N GLU A 239 4.50 -0.58 14.93
CA GLU A 239 4.51 -1.96 14.40
C GLU A 239 4.69 -2.00 12.87
N ASN A 240 4.17 -1.00 12.15
CA ASN A 240 4.33 -0.89 10.70
C ASN A 240 4.73 0.51 10.23
N ASP A 241 5.32 1.33 11.09
CA ASP A 241 5.72 2.70 10.79
C ASP A 241 4.58 3.52 10.15
N THR A 242 3.43 3.57 10.80
CA THR A 242 2.31 4.40 10.39
C THR A 242 2.15 5.59 11.31
N LEU A 243 1.81 6.73 10.76
CA LEU A 243 1.47 7.95 11.47
C LEU A 243 -0.03 8.22 11.36
N PHE A 244 -0.73 8.24 12.50
CA PHE A 244 -2.11 8.72 12.57
C PHE A 244 -2.10 10.23 12.74
N LEU A 245 -2.84 10.93 11.90
CA LEU A 245 -2.96 12.38 11.88
C LEU A 245 -4.44 12.78 11.96
N ALA A 246 -4.76 13.74 12.80
CA ALA A 246 -6.02 14.46 12.75
C ALA A 246 -5.76 15.91 12.39
N LEU A 247 -6.57 16.45 11.48
CA LEU A 247 -6.43 17.81 10.98
C LEU A 247 -7.79 18.49 10.96
N GLU A 248 -7.79 19.79 11.23
CA GLU A 248 -8.94 20.67 11.10
C GLU A 248 -8.60 21.85 10.19
N ARG A 249 -9.61 22.64 9.83
CA ARG A 249 -9.38 23.84 9.04
C ARG A 249 -8.57 24.85 9.84
N GLY A 250 -7.55 25.41 9.20
CA GLY A 250 -6.66 26.39 9.81
C GLY A 250 -5.96 27.26 8.77
N THR A 251 -5.39 28.35 9.22
CA THR A 251 -4.70 29.35 8.36
C THR A 251 -3.19 29.34 8.55
N ALA A 252 -2.65 28.59 9.51
CA ALA A 252 -1.22 28.52 9.73
C ALA A 252 -0.55 27.71 8.62
N LEU A 253 0.37 28.32 7.89
CA LEU A 253 1.15 27.64 6.88
C LEU A 253 2.33 26.89 7.53
N ALA A 254 2.45 25.62 7.22
CA ALA A 254 3.65 24.86 7.58
C ALA A 254 4.87 25.38 6.80
N PRO A 255 6.08 25.31 7.38
CA PRO A 255 7.30 25.72 6.67
C PRO A 255 7.47 24.98 5.35
N ALA A 256 7.97 25.67 4.33
CA ALA A 256 8.34 25.05 3.08
C ALA A 256 9.52 24.10 3.32
N VAL A 257 9.29 22.79 3.14
CA VAL A 257 10.30 21.73 3.30
C VAL A 257 10.43 20.94 2.01
N ARG A 258 11.60 20.32 1.83
CA ARG A 258 11.88 19.45 0.70
C ARG A 258 11.93 17.99 1.18
N SER A 259 11.41 17.09 0.33
CA SER A 259 11.66 15.66 0.49
C SER A 259 13.08 15.30 0.02
N ASP A 260 13.56 14.15 0.43
CA ASP A 260 14.86 13.60 0.03
C ASP A 260 14.75 12.54 -1.07
N GLY A 261 13.72 12.64 -1.92
CA GLY A 261 13.43 11.67 -2.98
C GLY A 261 14.61 11.34 -3.88
N ALA A 262 15.52 12.31 -4.09
CA ALA A 262 16.74 12.12 -4.86
C ALA A 262 17.65 11.00 -4.29
N HIS A 263 17.65 10.81 -2.98
CA HIS A 263 18.46 9.79 -2.30
C HIS A 263 17.61 8.57 -1.91
N ALA A 264 16.45 8.78 -1.32
CA ALA A 264 15.63 7.72 -0.78
C ALA A 264 15.15 6.73 -1.84
N VAL A 265 14.68 7.21 -3.00
CA VAL A 265 14.14 6.34 -4.06
C VAL A 265 15.23 5.45 -4.69
N PRO A 266 16.37 5.96 -5.16
CA PRO A 266 17.46 5.10 -5.66
C PRO A 266 17.99 4.13 -4.61
N ALA A 267 18.19 4.57 -3.36
CA ALA A 267 18.67 3.74 -2.27
C ALA A 267 17.69 2.59 -1.95
N TYR A 268 16.40 2.86 -1.96
CA TYR A 268 15.37 1.84 -1.78
C TYR A 268 15.47 0.74 -2.84
N PHE A 269 15.51 1.10 -4.13
CA PHE A 269 15.59 0.11 -5.20
C PHE A 269 16.95 -0.61 -5.25
N ALA A 270 18.04 0.04 -4.83
CA ALA A 270 19.34 -0.62 -4.65
C ALA A 270 19.23 -1.73 -3.58
N ARG A 271 18.60 -1.44 -2.46
CA ARG A 271 18.36 -2.39 -1.37
C ARG A 271 17.50 -3.59 -1.80
N LEU A 272 16.43 -3.34 -2.57
CA LEU A 272 15.63 -4.43 -3.15
C LEU A 272 16.42 -5.31 -4.12
N ARG A 273 17.34 -4.73 -4.91
CA ARG A 273 18.24 -5.51 -5.78
C ARG A 273 19.21 -6.37 -4.98
N GLU A 274 19.73 -5.85 -3.87
CA GLU A 274 20.58 -6.62 -2.95
C GLU A 274 19.82 -7.81 -2.34
N GLN A 275 18.57 -7.60 -1.89
CA GLN A 275 17.70 -8.66 -1.39
C GLN A 275 17.45 -9.72 -2.47
N ALA A 276 17.11 -9.30 -3.70
CA ALA A 276 16.89 -10.21 -4.82
C ALA A 276 18.16 -10.99 -5.19
N ALA A 277 19.33 -10.34 -5.18
CA ALA A 277 20.61 -11.00 -5.43
C ALA A 277 20.97 -12.01 -4.33
N ALA A 278 20.70 -11.72 -3.07
CA ALA A 278 20.88 -12.64 -1.97
C ALA A 278 19.93 -13.86 -2.10
N ALA A 279 18.65 -13.62 -2.40
CA ALA A 279 17.67 -14.66 -2.68
C ALA A 279 18.09 -15.55 -3.88
N GLN A 280 18.64 -14.94 -4.94
CA GLN A 280 19.15 -15.68 -6.09
C GLN A 280 20.33 -16.59 -5.71
N ARG A 281 21.29 -16.09 -4.94
CA ARG A 281 22.42 -16.91 -4.47
C ARG A 281 21.95 -18.09 -3.63
N ALA A 282 21.01 -17.87 -2.72
CA ALA A 282 20.44 -18.94 -1.91
C ALA A 282 19.73 -19.99 -2.77
N ALA A 283 18.92 -19.55 -3.75
CA ALA A 283 18.25 -20.44 -4.69
C ALA A 283 19.23 -21.23 -5.55
N ASP A 284 20.31 -20.61 -6.04
CA ASP A 284 21.31 -21.27 -6.90
C ASP A 284 22.15 -22.29 -6.14
N SER A 285 22.45 -22.05 -4.87
CA SER A 285 23.20 -22.97 -4.01
C SER A 285 22.37 -24.11 -3.43
N HIS A 286 21.04 -24.00 -3.49
CA HIS A 286 20.14 -25.02 -2.93
C HIS A 286 19.82 -26.11 -3.95
N VAL A 287 19.88 -27.39 -3.53
CA VAL A 287 19.64 -28.54 -4.42
C VAL A 287 18.17 -28.94 -4.45
N GLY A 288 17.42 -28.66 -3.40
CA GLY A 288 16.01 -28.99 -3.26
C GLY A 288 15.06 -28.00 -3.95
N GLU A 289 13.81 -28.06 -3.57
CA GLU A 289 12.78 -27.19 -4.09
C GLU A 289 12.81 -25.81 -3.40
N VAL A 290 12.66 -24.76 -4.20
CA VAL A 290 12.72 -23.37 -3.73
C VAL A 290 11.37 -22.70 -3.94
N PHE A 291 10.81 -22.15 -2.87
CA PHE A 291 9.54 -21.44 -2.91
C PHE A 291 9.71 -19.99 -2.48
N LEU A 292 8.91 -19.09 -3.05
CA LEU A 292 8.70 -17.74 -2.50
C LEU A 292 7.53 -17.76 -1.51
N MET A 293 7.51 -16.82 -0.57
CA MET A 293 6.36 -16.53 0.29
C MET A 293 6.43 -15.07 0.79
N PRO A 294 5.27 -14.36 0.78
CA PRO A 294 3.92 -14.70 0.32
C PRO A 294 3.69 -14.42 -1.18
N ALA A 295 2.54 -14.83 -1.72
CA ALA A 295 2.09 -14.46 -3.07
C ALA A 295 1.50 -13.03 -3.07
N SER A 296 2.39 -12.05 -3.15
CA SER A 296 2.04 -10.63 -3.02
C SER A 296 3.13 -9.74 -3.65
N VAL A 297 2.97 -8.42 -3.49
CA VAL A 297 3.96 -7.40 -3.88
C VAL A 297 5.39 -7.73 -3.43
N TYR A 298 5.57 -8.37 -2.28
CA TYR A 298 6.90 -8.73 -1.77
C TYR A 298 7.64 -9.70 -2.70
N SER A 299 6.98 -10.77 -3.13
CA SER A 299 7.56 -11.73 -4.10
C SER A 299 7.72 -11.12 -5.48
N GLN A 300 6.75 -10.31 -5.93
CA GLN A 300 6.80 -9.61 -7.21
C GLN A 300 7.97 -8.62 -7.27
N ALA A 301 8.26 -7.91 -6.18
CA ALA A 301 9.40 -6.99 -6.11
C ALA A 301 10.74 -7.73 -6.25
N LEU A 302 10.93 -8.87 -5.57
CA LEU A 302 12.16 -9.66 -5.72
C LEU A 302 12.37 -10.14 -7.17
N LEU A 303 11.31 -10.59 -7.83
CA LEU A 303 11.35 -11.02 -9.23
C LEU A 303 11.65 -9.85 -10.17
N ALA A 304 10.99 -8.70 -9.97
CA ALA A 304 11.26 -7.49 -10.75
C ALA A 304 12.69 -6.96 -10.54
N MET A 305 13.31 -7.23 -9.39
CA MET A 305 14.68 -6.83 -9.05
C MET A 305 15.73 -7.87 -9.46
N GLY A 306 15.36 -8.98 -10.09
CA GLY A 306 16.30 -9.89 -10.72
C GLY A 306 16.34 -11.34 -10.20
N LEU A 307 15.48 -11.72 -9.27
CA LEU A 307 15.31 -13.12 -8.90
C LEU A 307 14.68 -13.89 -10.08
N ARG A 308 15.29 -15.01 -10.49
CA ARG A 308 14.90 -15.75 -11.69
C ARG A 308 13.83 -16.80 -11.41
N GLU A 309 12.69 -16.72 -12.07
CA GLU A 309 11.57 -17.67 -11.94
C GLU A 309 11.99 -19.13 -12.11
N LYS A 310 12.87 -19.44 -13.05
CA LYS A 310 13.30 -20.81 -13.38
C LYS A 310 13.97 -21.57 -12.23
N ARG A 311 14.36 -20.88 -11.16
CA ARG A 311 14.92 -21.47 -9.94
C ARG A 311 13.86 -21.76 -8.88
N LEU A 312 12.62 -21.41 -9.14
CA LEU A 312 11.53 -21.47 -8.18
C LEU A 312 10.54 -22.57 -8.56
N SER A 313 10.14 -23.35 -7.56
CA SER A 313 9.10 -24.39 -7.70
C SER A 313 7.69 -23.81 -7.65
N GLY A 314 7.54 -22.61 -7.06
CA GLY A 314 6.28 -21.89 -6.97
C GLY A 314 6.28 -20.82 -5.87
N VAL A 315 5.10 -20.35 -5.55
CA VAL A 315 4.88 -19.36 -4.49
C VAL A 315 3.93 -19.95 -3.45
N LEU A 316 4.20 -19.75 -2.17
CA LEU A 316 3.34 -20.18 -1.08
C LEU A 316 2.48 -19.01 -0.59
N ASP A 317 1.21 -19.30 -0.27
CA ASP A 317 0.35 -18.33 0.40
C ASP A 317 -0.73 -19.06 1.22
N ASN A 318 -1.05 -18.51 2.40
CA ASN A 318 -2.05 -19.09 3.31
C ASN A 318 -3.49 -18.70 2.93
N ALA A 319 -3.68 -17.65 2.09
CA ALA A 319 -5.00 -17.21 1.66
C ALA A 319 -5.59 -18.17 0.62
N PRO A 320 -6.70 -18.90 0.93
CA PRO A 320 -7.31 -19.86 0.01
C PRO A 320 -7.68 -19.23 -1.34
N ALA A 321 -8.09 -17.95 -1.32
CA ALA A 321 -8.47 -17.21 -2.52
C ALA A 321 -7.33 -17.03 -3.53
N LYS A 322 -6.07 -17.19 -3.13
CA LYS A 322 -4.89 -17.07 -4.02
C LYS A 322 -4.40 -18.43 -4.52
N GLN A 323 -4.69 -19.51 -3.79
CA GLN A 323 -4.20 -20.85 -4.10
C GLN A 323 -4.74 -21.36 -5.43
N GLY A 324 -3.89 -22.07 -6.19
CA GLY A 324 -4.20 -22.50 -7.56
C GLY A 324 -4.15 -21.40 -8.61
N ARG A 325 -3.98 -20.15 -8.20
CA ARG A 325 -3.81 -19.02 -9.11
C ARG A 325 -2.34 -18.82 -9.47
N ARG A 326 -2.08 -17.94 -10.40
CA ARG A 326 -0.75 -17.52 -10.83
C ARG A 326 -0.40 -16.17 -10.21
N LEU A 327 0.83 -16.00 -9.73
CA LEU A 327 1.33 -14.69 -9.33
C LEU A 327 1.45 -13.80 -10.57
N TYR A 328 0.78 -12.64 -10.57
CA TYR A 328 0.72 -11.76 -11.74
C TYR A 328 2.11 -11.27 -12.16
N GLY A 329 2.34 -11.16 -13.47
CA GLY A 329 3.62 -10.80 -14.06
C GLY A 329 4.62 -11.98 -14.16
N THR A 330 4.25 -13.17 -13.69
CA THR A 330 5.11 -14.37 -13.64
C THR A 330 4.43 -15.60 -14.23
N GLY A 331 5.15 -16.72 -14.35
CA GLY A 331 4.59 -18.06 -14.63
C GLY A 331 4.34 -18.89 -13.39
N LEU A 332 4.57 -18.37 -12.17
CA LEU A 332 4.59 -19.14 -10.95
C LEU A 332 3.18 -19.40 -10.39
N THR A 333 2.88 -20.66 -10.12
CA THR A 333 1.64 -21.08 -9.44
C THR A 333 1.74 -20.84 -7.94
N VAL A 334 0.63 -20.44 -7.33
CA VAL A 334 0.48 -20.25 -5.88
C VAL A 334 -0.03 -21.55 -5.25
N PHE A 335 0.70 -22.06 -4.28
CA PHE A 335 0.38 -23.28 -3.53
C PHE A 335 0.02 -22.96 -2.07
N PRO A 336 -0.76 -23.79 -1.39
CA PRO A 336 -0.90 -23.71 0.06
C PRO A 336 0.44 -24.01 0.74
N ALA A 337 0.69 -23.43 1.92
CA ALA A 337 1.91 -23.73 2.69
C ALA A 337 2.08 -25.23 2.99
N ALA A 338 0.98 -26.00 3.07
CA ALA A 338 0.99 -27.44 3.23
C ALA A 338 1.73 -28.20 2.10
N ALA A 339 1.92 -27.60 0.92
CA ALA A 339 2.73 -28.18 -0.15
C ALA A 339 4.17 -28.49 0.28
N LEU A 340 4.70 -27.80 1.30
CA LEU A 340 6.01 -28.06 1.88
C LEU A 340 6.13 -29.49 2.44
N CYS A 341 5.03 -30.11 2.89
CA CYS A 341 5.08 -31.47 3.45
C CYS A 341 5.54 -32.52 2.43
N ALA A 342 5.23 -32.33 1.15
CA ALA A 342 5.62 -33.20 0.06
C ALA A 342 6.89 -32.77 -0.67
N ALA A 343 7.36 -31.56 -0.42
CA ALA A 343 8.51 -30.98 -1.14
C ALA A 343 9.83 -31.64 -0.71
N ARG A 344 10.76 -31.79 -1.66
CA ARG A 344 12.09 -32.35 -1.41
C ARG A 344 13.05 -31.28 -0.92
N ASP A 345 13.56 -31.40 0.32
CA ASP A 345 14.50 -30.48 0.96
C ASP A 345 14.14 -29.00 0.68
N PRO A 346 12.98 -28.50 1.21
CA PRO A 346 12.46 -27.21 0.80
C PRO A 346 13.24 -26.03 1.39
N LEU A 347 13.51 -25.04 0.54
CA LEU A 347 13.93 -23.70 0.90
C LEU A 347 12.79 -22.71 0.65
N VAL A 348 12.41 -21.94 1.65
CA VAL A 348 11.44 -20.84 1.49
C VAL A 348 12.17 -19.51 1.56
N ILE A 349 12.11 -18.73 0.50
CA ILE A 349 12.52 -17.33 0.48
C ILE A 349 11.34 -16.51 0.98
N LEU A 350 11.43 -16.09 2.23
CA LEU A 350 10.38 -15.40 2.96
C LEU A 350 10.67 -13.88 2.98
N ASN A 351 9.77 -13.10 2.41
CA ASN A 351 9.83 -11.65 2.45
C ASN A 351 8.41 -11.09 2.64
N ALA A 352 7.98 -10.92 3.88
CA ALA A 352 6.66 -10.45 4.27
C ALA A 352 6.72 -9.29 5.28
N GLY A 353 7.85 -8.61 5.36
CA GLY A 353 8.04 -7.48 6.26
C GLY A 353 7.80 -7.85 7.73
N ALA A 354 6.94 -7.12 8.42
CA ALA A 354 6.62 -7.33 9.84
C ALA A 354 6.03 -8.73 10.15
N HIS A 355 5.54 -9.45 9.14
CA HIS A 355 4.94 -10.78 9.31
C HIS A 355 5.95 -11.95 9.22
N ASN A 356 7.23 -11.67 8.94
CA ASN A 356 8.23 -12.71 8.73
C ASN A 356 8.33 -13.70 9.89
N ALA A 357 8.41 -13.23 11.13
CA ALA A 357 8.57 -14.09 12.30
C ALA A 357 7.36 -15.02 12.52
N GLU A 358 6.14 -14.49 12.39
CA GLU A 358 4.90 -15.25 12.52
C GLU A 358 4.81 -16.35 11.43
N ILE A 359 5.09 -15.98 10.19
CA ILE A 359 5.06 -16.92 9.07
C ILE A 359 6.14 -17.97 9.22
N ALA A 360 7.37 -17.60 9.57
CA ALA A 360 8.46 -18.54 9.77
C ALA A 360 8.14 -19.57 10.86
N ALA A 361 7.55 -19.14 11.97
CA ALA A 361 7.12 -20.03 13.04
C ALA A 361 6.06 -21.03 12.54
N SER A 362 5.05 -20.56 11.79
CA SER A 362 4.00 -21.42 11.23
C SER A 362 4.55 -22.45 10.23
N LEU A 363 5.52 -22.06 9.39
CA LEU A 363 6.16 -22.96 8.43
C LEU A 363 6.96 -24.06 9.14
N LYS A 364 7.66 -23.75 10.24
CA LYS A 364 8.40 -24.73 11.04
C LYS A 364 7.48 -25.70 11.77
N VAL A 365 6.27 -25.30 12.14
CA VAL A 365 5.25 -26.22 12.69
C VAL A 365 4.79 -27.20 11.62
N LEU A 366 4.60 -26.75 10.38
CA LEU A 366 4.21 -27.60 9.26
C LEU A 366 5.32 -28.57 8.85
N ARG A 367 6.57 -28.10 8.87
CA ARG A 367 7.75 -28.87 8.50
C ARG A 367 8.99 -28.39 9.26
N ALA A 368 9.43 -29.17 10.23
CA ALA A 368 10.50 -28.80 11.17
C ALA A 368 11.87 -28.56 10.48
N ASP A 369 12.17 -29.29 9.41
CA ASP A 369 13.43 -29.23 8.64
C ASP A 369 13.39 -28.19 7.49
N VAL A 370 12.30 -27.42 7.33
CA VAL A 370 12.23 -26.36 6.31
C VAL A 370 13.33 -25.31 6.51
N ARG A 371 14.07 -25.05 5.45
CA ARG A 371 15.03 -23.95 5.43
C ARG A 371 14.31 -22.65 5.07
N ILE A 372 14.54 -21.61 5.85
CA ILE A 372 13.93 -20.30 5.63
C ILE A 372 15.04 -19.28 5.43
N MET A 373 14.99 -18.57 4.33
CA MET A 373 15.81 -17.39 4.05
C MET A 373 14.91 -16.16 4.14
N GLY A 374 15.28 -15.20 4.94
CA GLY A 374 14.56 -13.94 5.14
C GLY A 374 15.09 -13.21 6.37
N ASN A 375 14.73 -11.95 6.53
CA ASN A 375 14.97 -11.24 7.78
C ASN A 375 13.92 -11.71 8.81
N VAL A 376 14.25 -12.80 9.52
CA VAL A 376 13.39 -13.38 10.58
C VAL A 376 13.82 -12.85 11.93
#